data_7c20247f27808d1706b4fc005cbe62b6
#
_entry.id   7c20247f27808d1706b4fc005cbe62b6
#
_cell.length_a   1.000
_cell.length_b   1.000
_cell.length_c   1.000
_cell.angle_alpha   90.00
_cell.angle_beta   90.00
_cell.angle_gamma   90.00
#
_symmetry.space_group_name_H-M   'P 1'
#
loop_
_entity.id
_entity.type
_entity.pdbx_description
1 polymer ?
#
loop_
_entity_poly.entity_id
_entity_poly.type
_entity_poly.pdbx_seq_one_letter_code
_entity_poly.pdbx_strand_id
1 'polypeptide(L)'
;MFLNPAAVGNATADLLSLALQQGVERAVLLSALSVQYGGGGRRFADQFKEQEDAVKASGLPWTLLRCSDFAANALAWAPQIRFTRVVRGAYGDAATSPIHERDVAAVGACALLDPEHAGRSYVLTGPQSLSQSDKVRLIGQALGRELLWEEISPEQVRRSMLAQGFPADAPARMLGYLADHVQRPGPSSAAVEQILGRQALSFVQWVMDHAAAFRN
;
A
#
# COMPACT_ATOMS: atom_id res chain seq x y z
N MET A 1 12.54 16.30 2.88
CA MET A 1 12.90 15.01 2.25
C MET A 1 11.73 14.03 2.30
N PHE A 2 11.60 13.10 1.33
CA PHE A 2 10.63 12.00 1.36
C PHE A 2 11.35 10.69 1.68
N LEU A 3 10.86 9.95 2.67
CA LEU A 3 11.47 8.70 3.16
C LEU A 3 10.60 7.51 2.77
N ASN A 4 11.22 6.54 2.08
CA ASN A 4 10.64 5.23 1.83
C ASN A 4 11.37 4.19 2.68
N PRO A 5 10.72 3.55 3.67
CA PRO A 5 11.34 2.57 4.55
C PRO A 5 12.04 1.41 3.82
N ALA A 6 11.48 0.99 2.68
CA ALA A 6 12.09 -0.09 1.88
C ALA A 6 13.45 0.30 1.28
N ALA A 7 13.70 1.61 1.06
CA ALA A 7 14.97 2.10 0.52
C ALA A 7 16.00 2.41 1.63
N VAL A 8 15.52 2.81 2.81
CA VAL A 8 16.37 3.31 3.89
C VAL A 8 16.72 2.21 4.92
N GLY A 9 15.80 1.28 5.15
CA GLY A 9 16.00 0.19 6.10
C GLY A 9 16.37 0.70 7.51
N ASN A 10 17.35 0.09 8.14
CA ASN A 10 17.78 0.41 9.50
C ASN A 10 18.59 1.72 9.62
N ALA A 11 18.97 2.34 8.50
CA ALA A 11 19.77 3.57 8.48
C ALA A 11 18.93 4.85 8.64
N THR A 12 17.64 4.73 8.97
CA THR A 12 16.71 5.89 9.03
C THR A 12 17.18 6.95 10.04
N ALA A 13 17.58 6.57 11.24
CA ALA A 13 18.01 7.52 12.27
C ALA A 13 19.28 8.28 11.85
N ASP A 14 20.27 7.58 11.28
CA ASP A 14 21.53 8.18 10.83
C ASP A 14 21.27 9.14 9.64
N LEU A 15 20.41 8.72 8.70
CA LEU A 15 20.04 9.54 7.57
C LEU A 15 19.30 10.82 8.01
N LEU A 16 18.40 10.73 8.99
CA LEU A 16 17.68 11.88 9.52
C LEU A 16 18.61 12.84 10.25
N SER A 17 19.57 12.32 11.02
CA SER A 17 20.61 13.13 11.69
C SER A 17 21.46 13.90 10.68
N LEU A 18 21.91 13.21 9.62
CA LEU A 18 22.66 13.85 8.53
C LEU A 18 21.80 14.88 7.80
N ALA A 19 20.55 14.56 7.51
CA ALA A 19 19.61 15.46 6.84
C ALA A 19 19.41 16.78 7.62
N LEU A 20 19.23 16.68 8.93
CA LEU A 20 19.12 17.84 9.82
C LEU A 20 20.40 18.71 9.76
N GLN A 21 21.61 18.08 9.82
CA GLN A 21 22.88 18.78 9.71
C GLN A 21 23.08 19.48 8.35
N GLN A 22 22.51 18.93 7.30
CA GLN A 22 22.57 19.48 5.94
C GLN A 22 21.43 20.45 5.62
N GLY A 23 20.66 20.89 6.63
CA GLY A 23 19.63 21.92 6.46
C GLY A 23 18.33 21.41 5.78
N VAL A 24 18.05 20.11 5.85
CA VAL A 24 16.72 19.61 5.42
C VAL A 24 15.66 20.18 6.37
N GLU A 25 14.65 20.80 5.81
CA GLU A 25 13.66 21.55 6.59
C GLU A 25 12.54 20.65 7.14
N ARG A 26 12.23 19.52 6.49
CA ARG A 26 11.14 18.63 6.90
C ARG A 26 11.29 17.22 6.35
N ALA A 27 10.64 16.25 7.02
CA ALA A 27 10.61 14.85 6.62
C ALA A 27 9.17 14.37 6.41
N VAL A 28 8.91 13.72 5.28
CA VAL A 28 7.66 13.01 5.00
C VAL A 28 7.98 11.53 4.91
N LEU A 29 7.35 10.71 5.77
CA LEU A 29 7.57 9.28 5.82
C LEU A 29 6.41 8.53 5.17
N LEU A 30 6.71 7.67 4.21
CA LEU A 30 5.79 6.64 3.74
C LEU A 30 5.66 5.57 4.83
N SER A 31 4.51 5.50 5.48
CA SER A 31 4.19 4.54 6.51
C SER A 31 3.03 3.64 6.09
N ALA A 32 2.63 2.71 6.94
CA ALA A 32 1.55 1.79 6.67
C ALA A 32 0.42 1.93 7.69
N LEU A 33 -0.81 1.77 7.21
CA LEU A 33 -2.02 1.78 8.05
C LEU A 33 -1.98 0.71 9.14
N SER A 34 -1.28 -0.41 8.90
CA SER A 34 -1.11 -1.51 9.85
C SER A 34 -0.49 -1.09 11.19
N VAL A 35 0.21 0.04 11.26
CA VAL A 35 0.75 0.62 12.51
C VAL A 35 -0.39 0.92 13.52
N GLN A 36 -1.60 1.20 13.04
CA GLN A 36 -2.76 1.50 13.90
C GLN A 36 -3.49 0.25 14.41
N TYR A 37 -3.27 -0.89 13.77
CA TYR A 37 -4.01 -2.12 14.08
C TYR A 37 -3.03 -3.19 14.56
N GLY A 38 -3.25 -3.71 15.77
CA GLY A 38 -2.63 -4.96 16.20
C GLY A 38 -3.26 -6.13 15.41
N GLY A 39 -2.47 -7.15 15.04
CA GLY A 39 -3.00 -8.31 14.31
C GLY A 39 -1.91 -9.19 13.70
N GLY A 40 -2.27 -10.05 12.76
CA GLY A 40 -1.37 -11.00 12.09
C GLY A 40 -0.19 -10.39 11.33
N GLY A 41 -0.27 -9.09 11.02
CA GLY A 41 0.79 -8.31 10.42
C GLY A 41 1.77 -7.65 11.40
N ARG A 42 1.78 -8.03 12.69
CA ARG A 42 2.49 -7.34 13.78
C ARG A 42 3.96 -7.01 13.46
N ARG A 43 4.73 -7.96 12.94
CA ARG A 43 6.13 -7.72 12.56
C ARG A 43 6.30 -6.61 11.51
N PHE A 44 5.38 -6.56 10.57
CA PHE A 44 5.37 -5.51 9.53
C PHE A 44 4.97 -4.16 10.13
N ALA A 45 3.98 -4.15 11.01
CA ALA A 45 3.57 -2.96 11.75
C ALA A 45 4.67 -2.42 12.67
N ASP A 46 5.38 -3.29 13.38
CA ASP A 46 6.47 -2.92 14.28
C ASP A 46 7.61 -2.23 13.53
N GLN A 47 7.99 -2.73 12.35
CA GLN A 47 9.02 -2.12 11.52
C GLN A 47 8.65 -0.70 11.07
N PHE A 48 7.40 -0.48 10.64
CA PHE A 48 6.94 0.86 10.29
C PHE A 48 6.84 1.78 11.51
N LYS A 49 6.44 1.22 12.65
CA LYS A 49 6.39 1.98 13.90
C LYS A 49 7.76 2.46 14.34
N GLU A 50 8.79 1.63 14.28
CA GLU A 50 10.18 2.03 14.55
C GLU A 50 10.62 3.20 13.66
N GLN A 51 10.25 3.16 12.36
CA GLN A 51 10.53 4.25 11.44
C GLN A 51 9.78 5.53 11.80
N GLU A 52 8.49 5.43 12.18
CA GLU A 52 7.71 6.57 12.64
C GLU A 52 8.32 7.19 13.91
N ASP A 53 8.75 6.36 14.85
CA ASP A 53 9.34 6.82 16.11
C ASP A 53 10.70 7.51 15.85
N ALA A 54 11.53 6.97 14.94
CA ALA A 54 12.77 7.60 14.52
C ALA A 54 12.56 8.98 13.87
N VAL A 55 11.55 9.09 12.98
CA VAL A 55 11.21 10.36 12.34
C VAL A 55 10.71 11.39 13.35
N LYS A 56 9.84 10.99 14.28
CA LYS A 56 9.33 11.87 15.36
C LYS A 56 10.44 12.36 16.28
N ALA A 57 11.44 11.51 16.56
CA ALA A 57 12.56 11.83 17.42
C ALA A 57 13.67 12.66 16.74
N SER A 58 13.63 12.84 15.42
CA SER A 58 14.69 13.43 14.62
C SER A 58 14.91 14.93 14.83
N GLY A 59 13.94 15.63 15.42
CA GLY A 59 13.94 17.09 15.51
C GLY A 59 13.46 17.82 14.24
N LEU A 60 13.26 17.10 13.13
CA LEU A 60 12.67 17.68 11.92
C LEU A 60 11.15 17.82 12.05
N PRO A 61 10.52 18.85 11.51
CA PRO A 61 9.09 18.87 11.22
C PRO A 61 8.74 17.64 10.36
N TRP A 62 7.78 16.83 10.79
CA TRP A 62 7.50 15.56 10.16
C TRP A 62 6.03 15.40 9.74
N THR A 63 5.81 14.58 8.70
CA THR A 63 4.47 14.12 8.29
C THR A 63 4.53 12.62 8.02
N LEU A 64 3.51 11.88 8.49
CA LEU A 64 3.41 10.44 8.28
C LEU A 64 2.26 10.12 7.31
N LEU A 65 2.57 9.40 6.25
CA LEU A 65 1.59 8.93 5.27
C LEU A 65 1.31 7.44 5.50
N ARG A 66 0.30 7.13 6.30
CA ARG A 66 -0.12 5.76 6.61
C ARG A 66 -1.00 5.21 5.50
N CYS A 67 -0.36 4.63 4.50
CA CYS A 67 -1.05 4.07 3.35
C CYS A 67 -1.70 2.73 3.67
N SER A 68 -2.87 2.51 3.09
CA SER A 68 -3.53 1.20 3.05
C SER A 68 -2.88 0.29 1.99
N ASP A 69 -3.63 -0.65 1.43
CA ASP A 69 -3.20 -1.48 0.30
C ASP A 69 -2.86 -0.61 -0.92
N PHE A 70 -1.72 -0.85 -1.57
CA PHE A 70 -1.38 -0.15 -2.81
C PHE A 70 -2.09 -0.81 -3.99
N ALA A 71 -2.72 -0.02 -4.85
CA ALA A 71 -3.32 -0.52 -6.09
C ALA A 71 -2.31 -1.30 -6.95
N ALA A 72 -1.04 -0.87 -6.92
CA ALA A 72 0.08 -1.53 -7.61
C ALA A 72 0.33 -2.98 -7.19
N ASN A 73 -0.17 -3.43 -6.01
CA ASN A 73 -0.09 -4.84 -5.62
C ASN A 73 -0.83 -5.77 -6.60
N ALA A 74 -1.84 -5.25 -7.31
CA ALA A 74 -2.55 -6.00 -8.34
C ALA A 74 -1.68 -6.37 -9.56
N LEU A 75 -0.52 -5.75 -9.75
CA LEU A 75 0.45 -6.15 -10.79
C LEU A 75 0.97 -7.58 -10.57
N ALA A 76 0.93 -8.11 -9.36
CA ALA A 76 1.27 -9.51 -9.08
C ALA A 76 0.36 -10.49 -9.85
N TRP A 77 -0.84 -10.07 -10.24
CA TRP A 77 -1.76 -10.89 -11.05
C TRP A 77 -1.50 -10.79 -12.55
N ALA A 78 -0.68 -9.84 -13.01
CA ALA A 78 -0.44 -9.61 -14.44
C ALA A 78 0.00 -10.87 -15.20
N PRO A 79 0.92 -11.73 -14.70
CA PRO A 79 1.27 -12.96 -15.40
C PRO A 79 0.06 -13.89 -15.61
N GLN A 80 -0.77 -14.09 -14.57
CA GLN A 80 -1.95 -14.93 -14.68
C GLN A 80 -2.96 -14.31 -15.68
N ILE A 81 -3.19 -13.00 -15.56
CA ILE A 81 -4.15 -12.27 -16.42
C ILE A 81 -3.73 -12.30 -17.89
N ARG A 82 -2.44 -12.23 -18.21
CA ARG A 82 -1.96 -12.32 -19.61
C ARG A 82 -2.24 -13.68 -20.25
N PHE A 83 -1.96 -14.75 -19.53
CA PHE A 83 -1.98 -16.11 -20.08
C PHE A 83 -3.28 -16.86 -19.85
N THR A 84 -4.08 -16.43 -18.88
CA THR A 84 -5.35 -17.08 -18.54
C THR A 84 -6.44 -16.04 -18.30
N ARG A 85 -7.69 -16.48 -18.15
CA ARG A 85 -8.80 -15.63 -17.70
C ARG A 85 -9.12 -15.84 -16.22
N VAL A 86 -8.24 -16.52 -15.52
CA VAL A 86 -8.46 -16.91 -14.12
C VAL A 86 -7.28 -16.41 -13.28
N VAL A 87 -7.60 -15.70 -12.21
CA VAL A 87 -6.66 -15.31 -11.17
C VAL A 87 -6.88 -16.22 -9.97
N ARG A 88 -5.84 -16.94 -9.59
CA ARG A 88 -5.86 -17.85 -8.43
C ARG A 88 -5.23 -17.18 -7.24
N GLY A 89 -5.94 -17.20 -6.12
CA GLY A 89 -5.48 -16.62 -4.86
C GLY A 89 -6.26 -17.13 -3.67
N ALA A 90 -5.93 -16.68 -2.50
CA ALA A 90 -6.63 -16.99 -1.25
C ALA A 90 -7.31 -15.73 -0.71
N TYR A 91 -8.39 -15.95 0.05
CA TYR A 91 -9.16 -14.89 0.69
C TYR A 91 -9.80 -13.92 -0.33
N GLY A 92 -10.53 -14.45 -1.29
CA GLY A 92 -11.23 -13.67 -2.33
C GLY A 92 -12.12 -12.56 -1.78
N ASP A 93 -12.69 -12.76 -0.59
CA ASP A 93 -13.56 -11.81 0.09
C ASP A 93 -12.79 -10.77 0.94
N ALA A 94 -11.47 -10.89 1.07
CA ALA A 94 -10.67 -9.91 1.78
C ALA A 94 -10.76 -8.54 1.11
N ALA A 95 -11.39 -7.58 1.78
CA ALA A 95 -11.66 -6.25 1.23
C ALA A 95 -10.66 -5.23 1.79
N THR A 96 -9.93 -4.57 0.89
CA THR A 96 -8.98 -3.50 1.20
C THR A 96 -9.31 -2.24 0.40
N SER A 97 -8.76 -1.10 0.79
CA SER A 97 -9.01 0.19 0.10
C SER A 97 -7.79 0.61 -0.70
N PRO A 98 -7.58 0.05 -1.92
CA PRO A 98 -6.34 0.22 -2.67
C PRO A 98 -6.13 1.67 -3.08
N ILE A 99 -4.99 2.25 -2.65
CA ILE A 99 -4.61 3.62 -2.99
C ILE A 99 -3.76 3.66 -4.26
N HIS A 100 -4.02 4.65 -5.10
CA HIS A 100 -3.21 4.94 -6.28
C HIS A 100 -1.91 5.63 -5.85
N GLU A 101 -0.75 5.21 -6.38
CA GLU A 101 0.57 5.80 -6.07
C GLU A 101 0.66 7.29 -6.43
N ARG A 102 -0.10 7.76 -7.43
CA ARG A 102 -0.16 9.19 -7.78
C ARG A 102 -0.79 10.05 -6.67
N ASP A 103 -1.76 9.51 -5.93
CA ASP A 103 -2.33 10.22 -4.78
C ASP A 103 -1.34 10.29 -3.64
N VAL A 104 -0.62 9.19 -3.38
CA VAL A 104 0.44 9.19 -2.36
C VAL A 104 1.54 10.20 -2.71
N ALA A 105 1.97 10.25 -3.96
CA ALA A 105 2.96 11.20 -4.45
C ALA A 105 2.47 12.64 -4.33
N ALA A 106 1.22 12.91 -4.71
CA ALA A 106 0.64 14.25 -4.64
C ALA A 106 0.50 14.75 -3.20
N VAL A 107 -0.02 13.91 -2.29
CA VAL A 107 -0.09 14.24 -0.84
C VAL A 107 1.31 14.42 -0.26
N GLY A 108 2.27 13.56 -0.64
CA GLY A 108 3.66 13.70 -0.22
C GLY A 108 4.30 15.01 -0.65
N ALA A 109 4.01 15.46 -1.89
CA ALA A 109 4.47 16.75 -2.41
C ALA A 109 3.85 17.92 -1.62
N CYS A 110 2.53 17.91 -1.37
CA CYS A 110 1.89 18.92 -0.52
C CYS A 110 2.54 18.98 0.87
N ALA A 111 2.74 17.83 1.51
CA ALA A 111 3.35 17.77 2.84
C ALA A 111 4.82 18.23 2.87
N LEU A 112 5.53 18.14 1.76
CA LEU A 112 6.89 18.69 1.64
C LEU A 112 6.91 20.21 1.46
N LEU A 113 5.88 20.78 0.79
CA LEU A 113 5.84 22.19 0.44
C LEU A 113 5.13 23.05 1.48
N ASP A 114 4.10 22.51 2.15
CA ASP A 114 3.29 23.25 3.08
C ASP A 114 3.61 22.86 4.55
N PRO A 115 4.03 23.84 5.39
CA PRO A 115 4.32 23.62 6.80
C PRO A 115 3.09 23.24 7.66
N GLU A 116 1.87 23.47 7.21
CA GLU A 116 0.65 23.11 7.94
C GLU A 116 0.49 21.59 8.14
N HIS A 117 1.20 20.79 7.34
CA HIS A 117 1.23 19.34 7.48
C HIS A 117 2.22 18.83 8.54
N ALA A 118 3.02 19.71 9.15
CA ALA A 118 3.96 19.31 10.19
C ALA A 118 3.26 18.75 11.44
N GLY A 119 3.78 17.66 11.98
CA GLY A 119 3.22 16.94 13.12
C GLY A 119 1.95 16.15 12.80
N ARG A 120 1.61 15.98 11.52
CA ARG A 120 0.38 15.29 11.10
C ARG A 120 0.66 13.85 10.66
N SER A 121 -0.35 13.00 10.89
CA SER A 121 -0.39 11.63 10.38
C SER A 121 -1.67 11.46 9.58
N TYR A 122 -1.54 11.07 8.31
CA TYR A 122 -2.68 10.90 7.41
C TYR A 122 -2.86 9.43 7.05
N VAL A 123 -4.10 8.94 7.18
CA VAL A 123 -4.49 7.63 6.64
C VAL A 123 -4.86 7.84 5.17
N LEU A 124 -4.07 7.26 4.27
CA LEU A 124 -4.27 7.39 2.84
C LEU A 124 -4.85 6.10 2.27
N THR A 125 -6.02 6.20 1.68
CA THR A 125 -6.76 5.08 1.07
C THR A 125 -7.29 5.47 -0.30
N GLY A 126 -7.57 4.47 -1.13
CA GLY A 126 -8.48 4.65 -2.24
C GLY A 126 -9.91 4.97 -1.75
N PRO A 127 -10.81 5.38 -2.67
CA PRO A 127 -12.15 5.84 -2.31
C PRO A 127 -13.10 4.70 -1.93
N GLN A 128 -12.74 3.45 -2.21
CA GLN A 128 -13.61 2.28 -2.04
C GLN A 128 -12.86 1.11 -1.42
N SER A 129 -13.53 0.41 -0.50
CA SER A 129 -13.09 -0.91 -0.04
C SER A 129 -13.54 -1.96 -1.06
N LEU A 130 -12.60 -2.74 -1.59
CA LEU A 130 -12.80 -3.71 -2.66
C LEU A 130 -12.23 -5.07 -2.24
N SER A 131 -13.01 -6.13 -2.43
CA SER A 131 -12.53 -7.50 -2.24
C SER A 131 -11.47 -7.87 -3.31
N GLN A 132 -10.71 -8.96 -3.10
CA GLN A 132 -9.76 -9.42 -4.11
C GLN A 132 -10.50 -9.81 -5.41
N SER A 133 -11.65 -10.50 -5.27
CA SER A 133 -12.52 -10.88 -6.40
C SER A 133 -13.08 -9.64 -7.12
N ASP A 134 -13.50 -8.60 -6.40
CA ASP A 134 -13.93 -7.34 -7.02
C ASP A 134 -12.83 -6.67 -7.82
N LYS A 135 -11.61 -6.62 -7.28
CA LYS A 135 -10.47 -6.04 -8.00
C LYS A 135 -10.19 -6.79 -9.30
N VAL A 136 -10.24 -8.13 -9.30
CA VAL A 136 -10.05 -8.95 -10.50
C VAL A 136 -11.17 -8.67 -11.51
N ARG A 137 -12.42 -8.61 -11.07
CA ARG A 137 -13.57 -8.28 -11.92
C ARG A 137 -13.42 -6.88 -12.55
N LEU A 138 -13.02 -5.88 -11.76
CA LEU A 138 -12.80 -4.51 -12.24
C LEU A 138 -11.65 -4.41 -13.25
N ILE A 139 -10.56 -5.17 -13.06
CA ILE A 139 -9.49 -5.29 -14.06
C ILE A 139 -10.06 -5.85 -15.36
N GLY A 140 -10.84 -6.92 -15.28
CA GLY A 140 -11.48 -7.52 -16.46
C GLY A 140 -12.37 -6.52 -17.21
N GLN A 141 -13.23 -5.81 -16.49
CA GLN A 141 -14.10 -4.78 -17.07
C GLN A 141 -13.30 -3.67 -17.78
N ALA A 142 -12.25 -3.15 -17.15
CA ALA A 142 -11.40 -2.11 -17.72
C ALA A 142 -10.62 -2.58 -18.96
N LEU A 143 -10.32 -3.87 -19.05
CA LEU A 143 -9.63 -4.49 -20.20
C LEU A 143 -10.61 -4.96 -21.29
N GLY A 144 -11.92 -4.87 -21.08
CA GLY A 144 -12.94 -5.35 -22.01
C GLY A 144 -13.01 -6.88 -22.12
N ARG A 145 -12.63 -7.61 -21.07
CA ARG A 145 -12.66 -9.09 -21.02
C ARG A 145 -13.11 -9.60 -19.65
N GLU A 146 -13.75 -10.75 -19.64
CA GLU A 146 -14.12 -11.40 -18.39
C GLU A 146 -12.89 -12.03 -17.73
N LEU A 147 -12.70 -11.74 -16.44
CA LEU A 147 -11.72 -12.38 -15.56
C LEU A 147 -12.43 -13.01 -14.37
N LEU A 148 -12.02 -14.20 -14.00
CA LEU A 148 -12.58 -14.97 -12.89
C LEU A 148 -11.57 -15.06 -11.75
N TRP A 149 -12.07 -14.98 -10.52
CA TRP A 149 -11.33 -15.35 -9.32
C TRP A 149 -11.55 -16.83 -9.04
N GLU A 150 -10.47 -17.57 -8.81
CA GLU A 150 -10.49 -18.96 -8.35
C GLU A 150 -9.83 -19.03 -6.98
N GLU A 151 -10.63 -19.38 -5.96
CA GLU A 151 -10.15 -19.53 -4.60
C GLU A 151 -9.26 -20.77 -4.49
N ILE A 152 -8.05 -20.58 -4.00
CA ILE A 152 -7.14 -21.67 -3.64
C ILE A 152 -6.75 -21.57 -2.16
N SER A 153 -6.27 -22.67 -1.58
CA SER A 153 -5.92 -22.66 -0.16
C SER A 153 -4.73 -21.71 0.12
N PRO A 154 -4.69 -21.08 1.31
CA PRO A 154 -3.56 -20.28 1.74
C PRO A 154 -2.21 -21.00 1.65
N GLU A 155 -2.21 -22.32 1.89
CA GLU A 155 -1.02 -23.15 1.79
C GLU A 155 -0.53 -23.30 0.33
N GLN A 156 -1.45 -23.35 -0.64
CA GLN A 156 -1.09 -23.35 -2.07
C GLN A 156 -0.47 -22.03 -2.48
N VAL A 157 -1.05 -20.90 -2.01
CA VAL A 157 -0.46 -19.56 -2.23
C VAL A 157 0.93 -19.48 -1.61
N ARG A 158 1.09 -19.90 -0.36
CA ARG A 158 2.38 -19.90 0.34
C ARG A 158 3.44 -20.68 -0.45
N ARG A 159 3.14 -21.89 -0.89
CA ARG A 159 4.07 -22.71 -1.70
C ARG A 159 4.44 -22.05 -3.01
N SER A 160 3.46 -21.46 -3.71
CA SER A 160 3.69 -20.76 -4.97
C SER A 160 4.62 -19.56 -4.78
N MET A 161 4.42 -18.76 -3.76
CA MET A 161 5.28 -17.59 -3.48
C MET A 161 6.71 -18.02 -3.16
N LEU A 162 6.89 -19.04 -2.33
CA LEU A 162 8.24 -19.56 -2.01
C LEU A 162 8.94 -20.12 -3.26
N ALA A 163 8.21 -20.82 -4.11
CA ALA A 163 8.75 -21.31 -5.38
C ALA A 163 9.14 -20.19 -6.35
N GLN A 164 8.52 -19.02 -6.25
CA GLN A 164 8.88 -17.82 -7.02
C GLN A 164 10.02 -17.01 -6.37
N GLY A 165 10.60 -17.48 -5.26
CA GLY A 165 11.75 -16.86 -4.61
C GLY A 165 11.40 -15.72 -3.64
N PHE A 166 10.14 -15.57 -3.23
CA PHE A 166 9.80 -14.63 -2.17
C PHE A 166 10.48 -14.99 -0.83
N PRO A 167 10.88 -13.99 -0.01
CA PRO A 167 11.41 -14.22 1.32
C PRO A 167 10.49 -15.13 2.16
N ALA A 168 11.05 -15.97 3.02
CA ALA A 168 10.33 -16.99 3.76
C ALA A 168 9.17 -16.47 4.62
N ASP A 169 9.24 -15.22 5.08
CA ASP A 169 8.25 -14.55 5.90
C ASP A 169 7.19 -13.78 5.10
N ALA A 170 7.44 -13.49 3.81
CA ALA A 170 6.54 -12.71 2.97
C ALA A 170 5.14 -13.36 2.80
N PRO A 171 5.02 -14.67 2.55
CA PRO A 171 3.70 -15.31 2.45
C PRO A 171 2.89 -15.20 3.74
N ALA A 172 3.52 -15.41 4.90
CA ALA A 172 2.83 -15.33 6.18
C ALA A 172 2.28 -13.92 6.46
N ARG A 173 3.06 -12.88 6.11
CA ARG A 173 2.63 -11.48 6.23
C ARG A 173 1.45 -11.16 5.33
N MET A 174 1.56 -11.52 4.05
CA MET A 174 0.50 -11.24 3.07
C MET A 174 -0.79 -11.99 3.41
N LEU A 175 -0.70 -13.28 3.68
CA LEU A 175 -1.88 -14.11 3.99
C LEU A 175 -2.53 -13.69 5.31
N GLY A 176 -1.74 -13.35 6.33
CA GLY A 176 -2.25 -12.81 7.60
C GLY A 176 -2.98 -11.48 7.42
N TYR A 177 -2.41 -10.58 6.60
CA TYR A 177 -3.07 -9.32 6.24
C TYR A 177 -4.42 -9.55 5.54
N LEU A 178 -4.47 -10.43 4.55
CA LEU A 178 -5.72 -10.75 3.85
C LEU A 178 -6.75 -11.40 4.78
N ALA A 179 -6.33 -12.37 5.62
CA ALA A 179 -7.22 -13.01 6.59
C ALA A 179 -7.89 -12.02 7.55
N ASP A 180 -7.13 -11.02 8.04
CA ASP A 180 -7.66 -9.95 8.88
C ASP A 180 -8.73 -9.13 8.13
N HIS A 181 -8.55 -8.90 6.81
CA HIS A 181 -9.45 -8.10 5.98
C HIS A 181 -10.68 -8.85 5.45
N VAL A 182 -10.77 -10.16 5.64
CA VAL A 182 -12.04 -10.91 5.48
C VAL A 182 -13.03 -10.51 6.58
N GLN A 183 -12.52 -10.36 7.82
CA GLN A 183 -13.37 -10.06 8.98
C GLN A 183 -13.60 -8.55 9.17
N ARG A 184 -12.65 -7.74 8.74
CA ARG A 184 -12.67 -6.27 8.89
C ARG A 184 -12.25 -5.61 7.58
N PRO A 185 -13.22 -5.23 6.74
CA PRO A 185 -12.92 -4.50 5.50
C PRO A 185 -12.07 -3.26 5.77
N GLY A 186 -11.15 -2.98 4.86
CA GLY A 186 -10.28 -1.81 4.95
C GLY A 186 -11.08 -0.51 4.98
N PRO A 187 -10.71 0.47 5.82
CA PRO A 187 -11.41 1.74 5.91
C PRO A 187 -11.24 2.58 4.65
N SER A 188 -12.20 3.44 4.37
CA SER A 188 -12.04 4.55 3.43
C SER A 188 -11.80 5.84 4.19
N SER A 189 -10.88 6.67 3.72
CA SER A 189 -10.48 7.94 4.34
C SER A 189 -10.70 9.10 3.37
N ALA A 190 -11.14 10.24 3.87
CA ALA A 190 -11.26 11.47 3.11
C ALA A 190 -9.94 12.28 3.05
N ALA A 191 -8.83 11.78 3.59
CA ALA A 191 -7.60 12.56 3.71
C ALA A 191 -7.05 13.05 2.37
N VAL A 192 -7.11 12.23 1.31
CA VAL A 192 -6.69 12.65 -0.04
C VAL A 192 -7.54 13.84 -0.52
N GLU A 193 -8.86 13.77 -0.35
CA GLU A 193 -9.77 14.85 -0.75
C GLU A 193 -9.55 16.13 0.06
N GLN A 194 -9.36 16.00 1.36
CA GLN A 194 -9.10 17.14 2.25
C GLN A 194 -7.79 17.86 1.91
N ILE A 195 -6.75 17.11 1.52
CA ILE A 195 -5.43 17.69 1.23
C ILE A 195 -5.34 18.20 -0.20
N LEU A 196 -5.90 17.46 -1.15
CA LEU A 196 -5.73 17.77 -2.58
C LEU A 196 -6.91 18.53 -3.20
N GLY A 197 -8.03 18.73 -2.46
CA GLY A 197 -9.24 19.36 -2.99
C GLY A 197 -9.94 18.56 -4.09
N ARG A 198 -9.62 17.28 -4.26
CA ARG A 198 -10.24 16.35 -5.21
C ARG A 198 -10.35 14.96 -4.61
N GLN A 199 -11.29 14.19 -5.10
CA GLN A 199 -11.42 12.79 -4.69
C GLN A 199 -10.14 11.98 -5.00
N ALA A 200 -9.90 10.96 -4.18
CA ALA A 200 -8.88 9.96 -4.45
C ALA A 200 -9.15 9.23 -5.77
N LEU A 201 -8.10 8.90 -6.50
CA LEU A 201 -8.20 8.14 -7.74
C LEU A 201 -8.74 6.73 -7.46
N SER A 202 -9.71 6.29 -8.26
CA SER A 202 -10.33 4.97 -8.10
C SER A 202 -9.39 3.85 -8.56
N PHE A 203 -9.66 2.62 -8.11
CA PHE A 203 -8.95 1.44 -8.59
C PHE A 203 -9.12 1.24 -10.10
N VAL A 204 -10.28 1.60 -10.65
CA VAL A 204 -10.52 1.53 -12.11
C VAL A 204 -9.60 2.50 -12.86
N GLN A 205 -9.43 3.73 -12.36
CA GLN A 205 -8.48 4.69 -12.96
C GLN A 205 -7.05 4.15 -12.93
N TRP A 206 -6.65 3.55 -11.80
CA TRP A 206 -5.36 2.89 -11.69
C TRP A 206 -5.18 1.77 -12.72
N VAL A 207 -6.20 0.92 -12.92
CA VAL A 207 -6.17 -0.15 -13.94
C VAL A 207 -6.01 0.42 -15.34
N MET A 208 -6.70 1.52 -15.66
CA MET A 208 -6.59 2.18 -16.97
C MET A 208 -5.18 2.73 -17.21
N ASP A 209 -4.58 3.37 -16.20
CA ASP A 209 -3.21 3.89 -16.26
C ASP A 209 -2.16 2.77 -16.44
N HIS A 210 -2.45 1.57 -15.92
CA HIS A 210 -1.55 0.41 -15.95
C HIS A 210 -2.01 -0.70 -16.91
N ALA A 211 -2.97 -0.44 -17.79
CA ALA A 211 -3.57 -1.44 -18.66
C ALA A 211 -2.54 -2.23 -19.52
N ALA A 212 -1.44 -1.59 -19.88
CA ALA A 212 -0.35 -2.23 -20.63
C ALA A 212 0.28 -3.41 -19.88
N ALA A 213 0.33 -3.36 -18.55
CA ALA A 213 0.88 -4.43 -17.72
C ALA A 213 0.06 -5.74 -17.80
N PHE A 214 -1.22 -5.66 -18.14
CA PHE A 214 -2.17 -6.77 -18.17
C PHE A 214 -2.46 -7.27 -19.61
N ARG A 215 -1.91 -6.62 -20.63
CA ARG A 215 -2.05 -7.00 -22.04
C ARG A 215 -0.85 -7.84 -22.49
N ASN A 216 -1.08 -8.69 -23.48
CA ASN A 216 -0.01 -9.43 -24.17
C ASN A 216 0.74 -8.49 -25.11
#